data_b13b35dd9da910e70ee6d10e0d6abd81
#
_entry.id   b13b35dd9da910e70ee6d10e0d6abd81
#
_cell.length_a   1.000
_cell.length_b   1.000
_cell.length_c   1.000
_cell.angle_alpha   90.00
_cell.angle_beta   90.00
_cell.angle_gamma   90.00
#
_symmetry.space_group_name_H-M   'P 1'
#
loop_
_entity.id
_entity.type
_entity.pdbx_description
1 polymer ?
#
loop_
_entity_poly.entity_id
_entity_poly.type
_entity_poly.pdbx_seq_one_letter_code
_entity_poly.pdbx_strand_id
1 'polypeptide(L)'
;MAETTLISPGVLTRENDSSFIGARPVTYGAAVIGPAIMGPVGIPVGVSTFSQYEAIFGGSVESGSQQYTYLNSISARNYFAQGGQSLLVTRVVTGSFSEASSSIGSTLTSGALVSGANQLLSSISNGNALNITGSTGGTEFLNVAVNGGSGNGAVASITLATQIASAQTSSVTNITITTPGTGYIVGDTINFLSESIGAQEIVDGGVGTNLLYSLTADDLQTTSSFVINTISEGEMMNNYQSVDSANGTLDSGSANNLRWEIASVNTASGQFSLLVRRGNDTSTQKAILETYNNVSLDPQAVNYISKVIGDTYETVEQDGTDFFVKTNGNYPRRSAYIYVSEVGLPTPSYFNNNGEAKSEFTGSLPKISSGSFGDAEGKNFENGDALFNENINATNIQGIGANDYTQSINLLSNSDDYQFNVITAPGLNSQDHAAQTTGLVTLAQGRTDCIAVIDIVAYNASINTVTTQASAFDSSYAATYWPWLQTVDASTGQTVWAPASTYIPAVYAFTDASSDPWFAPAGLLRGALGSVVRAER
;
A
#
# COMPACT_ATOMS: atom_id res chain seq x y z
N MET A 1 27.70 -11.51 -23.90
CA MET A 1 29.11 -11.22 -24.26
C MET A 1 29.93 -11.37 -23.00
N ALA A 2 31.03 -12.10 -23.06
CA ALA A 2 31.89 -12.31 -21.89
C ALA A 2 32.57 -10.99 -21.48
N GLU A 3 32.51 -10.66 -20.20
CA GLU A 3 33.24 -9.54 -19.65
C GLU A 3 34.73 -9.78 -19.82
N THR A 4 35.42 -8.87 -20.52
CA THR A 4 36.86 -8.87 -20.60
C THR A 4 37.41 -8.28 -19.31
N THR A 5 38.07 -9.10 -18.50
CA THR A 5 38.84 -8.65 -17.33
C THR A 5 40.01 -7.76 -17.78
N LEU A 6 40.03 -6.52 -17.34
CA LEU A 6 41.14 -5.61 -17.54
C LEU A 6 42.34 -6.08 -16.69
N ILE A 7 43.45 -6.49 -17.36
CA ILE A 7 44.67 -6.99 -16.72
C ILE A 7 45.68 -5.84 -16.43
N SER A 8 45.40 -4.61 -16.87
CA SER A 8 46.30 -3.46 -16.74
C SER A 8 45.51 -2.18 -16.53
N PRO A 9 46.03 -1.14 -15.86
CA PRO A 9 45.33 0.12 -15.71
C PRO A 9 45.02 0.73 -17.07
N GLY A 10 43.72 0.81 -17.38
CA GLY A 10 43.17 1.37 -18.62
C GLY A 10 41.80 1.96 -18.38
N VAL A 11 41.36 2.78 -19.31
CA VAL A 11 40.00 3.34 -19.31
C VAL A 11 39.06 2.35 -20.01
N LEU A 12 38.13 1.75 -19.27
CA LEU A 12 37.05 0.97 -19.84
C LEU A 12 35.86 1.92 -20.12
N THR A 13 35.62 2.21 -21.39
CA THR A 13 34.35 2.86 -21.80
C THR A 13 33.29 1.79 -21.97
N ARG A 14 32.27 1.83 -21.17
CA ARG A 14 31.05 1.02 -21.36
C ARG A 14 30.01 1.89 -22.08
N GLU A 15 29.66 1.52 -23.29
CA GLU A 15 28.55 2.10 -23.98
C GLU A 15 27.26 1.55 -23.35
N ASN A 16 26.50 2.42 -22.73
CA ASN A 16 25.17 2.08 -22.22
C ASN A 16 24.19 2.59 -23.30
N ASP A 17 23.69 1.67 -24.11
CA ASP A 17 22.63 2.00 -25.06
C ASP A 17 21.36 2.35 -24.28
N SER A 18 21.10 3.66 -24.19
CA SER A 18 19.88 4.21 -23.58
C SER A 18 18.77 4.44 -24.62
N SER A 19 18.97 4.00 -25.86
CA SER A 19 17.91 3.99 -26.86
C SER A 19 16.91 2.87 -26.54
N PHE A 20 16.01 3.16 -25.64
CA PHE A 20 14.87 2.31 -25.34
C PHE A 20 13.92 2.40 -26.53
N ILE A 21 13.91 1.38 -27.38
CA ILE A 21 12.75 1.13 -28.24
C ILE A 21 11.66 0.66 -27.29
N GLY A 22 10.82 1.58 -26.83
CA GLY A 22 9.68 1.24 -25.98
C GLY A 22 8.91 0.12 -26.65
N ALA A 23 8.67 -0.96 -25.91
CA ALA A 23 7.73 -1.97 -26.38
C ALA A 23 6.41 -1.26 -26.68
N ARG A 24 5.78 -1.59 -27.82
CA ARG A 24 4.44 -1.06 -28.10
C ARG A 24 3.54 -1.36 -26.93
N PRO A 25 2.73 -0.41 -26.45
CA PRO A 25 1.78 -0.66 -25.38
C PRO A 25 0.86 -1.83 -25.78
N VAL A 26 0.52 -2.63 -24.80
CA VAL A 26 -0.42 -3.75 -24.99
C VAL A 26 -1.79 -3.17 -25.32
N THR A 27 -2.43 -3.67 -26.36
CA THR A 27 -3.80 -3.26 -26.71
C THR A 27 -4.78 -4.07 -25.87
N TYR A 28 -5.60 -3.38 -25.07
CA TYR A 28 -6.67 -3.97 -24.28
C TYR A 28 -7.99 -3.92 -25.05
N GLY A 29 -8.82 -4.93 -24.92
CA GLY A 29 -10.13 -4.94 -25.55
C GLY A 29 -11.07 -3.89 -24.94
N ALA A 30 -10.99 -3.67 -23.63
CA ALA A 30 -11.75 -2.64 -22.94
C ALA A 30 -10.94 -2.01 -21.81
N ALA A 31 -11.30 -0.77 -21.43
CA ALA A 31 -10.86 -0.08 -20.24
C ALA A 31 -12.07 0.20 -19.31
N VAL A 32 -11.93 -0.08 -18.02
CA VAL A 32 -12.97 0.15 -17.02
C VAL A 32 -12.40 1.03 -15.90
N ILE A 33 -13.10 2.12 -15.61
CA ILE A 33 -12.76 3.06 -14.53
C ILE A 33 -13.83 2.95 -13.44
N GLY A 34 -13.42 2.76 -12.19
CA GLY A 34 -14.36 2.74 -11.07
C GLY A 34 -13.76 2.28 -9.76
N PRO A 35 -14.56 2.28 -8.68
CA PRO A 35 -14.12 1.83 -7.39
C PRO A 35 -13.82 0.34 -7.37
N ALA A 36 -12.88 -0.05 -6.52
CA ALA A 36 -12.54 -1.43 -6.21
C ALA A 36 -12.18 -1.57 -4.73
N ILE A 37 -12.21 -2.79 -4.20
CA ILE A 37 -11.99 -3.04 -2.77
C ILE A 37 -10.54 -2.74 -2.39
N MET A 38 -9.61 -3.16 -3.21
CA MET A 38 -8.16 -3.03 -3.03
C MET A 38 -7.50 -2.74 -4.38
N GLY A 39 -6.19 -2.72 -4.43
CA GLY A 39 -5.39 -2.45 -5.64
C GLY A 39 -4.78 -1.06 -5.64
N PRO A 40 -3.88 -0.78 -6.58
CA PRO A 40 -3.24 0.52 -6.72
C PRO A 40 -4.25 1.59 -7.13
N VAL A 41 -4.13 2.78 -6.54
CA VAL A 41 -5.05 3.90 -6.78
C VAL A 41 -4.60 4.73 -7.97
N GLY A 42 -5.52 4.97 -8.90
CA GLY A 42 -5.28 5.80 -10.08
C GLY A 42 -4.36 5.20 -11.14
N ILE A 43 -3.77 4.04 -10.88
CA ILE A 43 -2.83 3.38 -11.78
C ILE A 43 -3.57 2.37 -12.65
N PRO A 44 -3.53 2.50 -13.99
CA PRO A 44 -4.15 1.54 -14.89
C PRO A 44 -3.40 0.22 -14.89
N VAL A 45 -4.09 -0.86 -14.54
CA VAL A 45 -3.53 -2.22 -14.48
C VAL A 45 -4.20 -3.13 -15.47
N GLY A 46 -3.42 -3.79 -16.31
CA GLY A 46 -3.91 -4.77 -17.25
C GLY A 46 -4.15 -6.14 -16.59
N VAL A 47 -5.33 -6.70 -16.79
CA VAL A 47 -5.70 -8.03 -16.32
C VAL A 47 -6.17 -8.90 -17.48
N SER A 48 -5.84 -10.18 -17.46
CA SER A 48 -6.15 -11.15 -18.52
C SER A 48 -7.20 -12.18 -18.12
N THR A 49 -7.53 -12.27 -16.84
CA THR A 49 -8.56 -13.18 -16.30
C THR A 49 -9.30 -12.55 -15.14
N PHE A 50 -10.52 -13.02 -14.86
CA PHE A 50 -11.26 -12.55 -13.71
C PHE A 50 -10.57 -12.92 -12.38
N SER A 51 -9.93 -14.09 -12.30
CA SER A 51 -9.15 -14.47 -11.09
C SER A 51 -7.97 -13.53 -10.84
N GLN A 52 -7.32 -13.04 -11.90
CA GLN A 52 -6.28 -12.01 -11.77
C GLN A 52 -6.88 -10.67 -11.30
N TYR A 53 -8.06 -10.30 -11.82
CA TYR A 53 -8.79 -9.14 -11.32
C TYR A 53 -9.08 -9.26 -9.81
N GLU A 54 -9.65 -10.40 -9.37
CA GLU A 54 -9.94 -10.63 -7.94
C GLU A 54 -8.69 -10.60 -7.06
N ALA A 55 -7.56 -11.08 -7.55
CA ALA A 55 -6.30 -11.06 -6.81
C ALA A 55 -5.77 -9.65 -6.60
N ILE A 56 -5.97 -8.74 -7.56
CA ILE A 56 -5.45 -7.36 -7.53
C ILE A 56 -6.47 -6.39 -6.92
N PHE A 57 -7.75 -6.47 -7.33
CA PHE A 57 -8.80 -5.49 -7.02
C PHE A 57 -9.85 -5.97 -6.02
N GLY A 58 -9.82 -7.25 -5.65
CA GLY A 58 -10.81 -7.88 -4.78
C GLY A 58 -12.10 -8.27 -5.51
N GLY A 59 -12.91 -9.09 -4.86
CA GLY A 59 -14.20 -9.56 -5.39
C GLY A 59 -15.37 -8.82 -4.78
N SER A 60 -15.70 -9.16 -3.53
CA SER A 60 -16.80 -8.56 -2.75
C SER A 60 -16.28 -8.11 -1.38
N VAL A 61 -16.96 -7.13 -0.79
CA VAL A 61 -16.67 -6.62 0.55
C VAL A 61 -17.83 -6.88 1.48
N GLU A 62 -17.53 -7.24 2.71
CA GLU A 62 -18.51 -7.34 3.78
C GLU A 62 -18.58 -6.02 4.55
N SER A 63 -19.80 -5.50 4.74
CA SER A 63 -20.06 -4.38 5.62
C SER A 63 -21.30 -4.69 6.47
N GLY A 64 -21.10 -4.88 7.77
CA GLY A 64 -22.12 -5.39 8.66
C GLY A 64 -22.46 -6.85 8.32
N SER A 65 -23.77 -7.11 8.10
CA SER A 65 -24.27 -8.46 7.72
C SER A 65 -24.51 -8.60 6.21
N GLN A 66 -24.07 -7.64 5.41
CA GLN A 66 -24.31 -7.59 3.97
C GLN A 66 -22.99 -7.70 3.20
N GLN A 67 -23.06 -8.37 2.05
CA GLN A 67 -21.97 -8.41 1.08
C GLN A 67 -22.30 -7.49 -0.09
N TYR A 68 -21.32 -6.74 -0.54
CA TYR A 68 -21.44 -5.79 -1.64
C TYR A 68 -20.38 -6.06 -2.70
N THR A 69 -20.74 -5.83 -3.96
CA THR A 69 -19.83 -5.95 -5.10
C THR A 69 -19.86 -4.64 -5.88
N TYR A 70 -18.69 -4.10 -6.16
CA TYR A 70 -18.58 -2.91 -7.01
C TYR A 70 -18.98 -3.20 -8.45
N LEU A 71 -19.59 -2.22 -9.12
CA LEU A 71 -19.96 -2.31 -10.54
C LEU A 71 -18.75 -2.63 -11.44
N ASN A 72 -17.58 -2.15 -11.04
CA ASN A 72 -16.32 -2.44 -11.71
C ASN A 72 -16.01 -3.95 -11.72
N SER A 73 -16.21 -4.64 -10.59
CA SER A 73 -16.04 -6.09 -10.47
C SER A 73 -17.07 -6.86 -11.30
N ILE A 74 -18.33 -6.42 -11.28
CA ILE A 74 -19.41 -7.01 -12.09
C ILE A 74 -19.07 -6.87 -13.58
N SER A 75 -18.60 -5.68 -14.01
CA SER A 75 -18.20 -5.42 -15.39
C SER A 75 -17.03 -6.32 -15.82
N ALA A 76 -15.98 -6.42 -15.00
CA ALA A 76 -14.84 -7.28 -15.28
C ALA A 76 -15.24 -8.76 -15.39
N ARG A 77 -16.09 -9.25 -14.48
CA ARG A 77 -16.61 -10.62 -14.52
C ARG A 77 -17.40 -10.89 -15.80
N ASN A 78 -18.33 -10.00 -16.15
CA ASN A 78 -19.12 -10.13 -17.37
C ASN A 78 -18.23 -10.15 -18.61
N TYR A 79 -17.23 -9.26 -18.65
CA TYR A 79 -16.29 -9.15 -19.77
C TYR A 79 -15.54 -10.46 -20.02
N PHE A 80 -14.92 -11.03 -18.99
CA PHE A 80 -14.18 -12.29 -19.11
C PHE A 80 -15.10 -13.50 -19.34
N ALA A 81 -16.30 -13.52 -18.75
CA ALA A 81 -17.27 -14.59 -18.97
C ALA A 81 -17.77 -14.68 -20.42
N GLN A 82 -17.71 -13.60 -21.17
CA GLN A 82 -18.10 -13.51 -22.57
C GLN A 82 -16.92 -13.61 -23.56
N GLY A 83 -15.75 -14.01 -23.09
CA GLY A 83 -14.58 -14.27 -23.94
C GLY A 83 -13.65 -13.06 -24.13
N GLY A 84 -13.80 -11.99 -23.33
CA GLY A 84 -12.81 -10.92 -23.28
C GLY A 84 -11.44 -11.45 -22.86
N GLN A 85 -10.38 -10.99 -23.49
CA GLN A 85 -9.03 -11.52 -23.28
C GLN A 85 -8.16 -10.61 -22.41
N SER A 86 -8.34 -9.31 -22.50
CA SER A 86 -7.54 -8.33 -21.79
C SER A 86 -8.39 -7.11 -21.42
N LEU A 87 -8.31 -6.71 -20.18
CA LEU A 87 -9.06 -5.59 -19.61
C LEU A 87 -8.08 -4.65 -18.90
N LEU A 88 -8.16 -3.36 -19.18
CA LEU A 88 -7.46 -2.32 -18.45
C LEU A 88 -8.36 -1.81 -17.34
N VAL A 89 -7.90 -1.88 -16.09
CA VAL A 89 -8.70 -1.48 -14.92
C VAL A 89 -8.01 -0.34 -14.20
N THR A 90 -8.74 0.74 -13.93
CA THR A 90 -8.25 1.86 -13.14
C THR A 90 -9.14 2.04 -11.90
N ARG A 91 -8.53 1.88 -10.73
CA ARG A 91 -9.23 2.10 -9.45
C ARG A 91 -9.33 3.57 -9.14
N VAL A 92 -10.54 4.03 -8.82
CA VAL A 92 -10.82 5.39 -8.35
C VAL A 92 -11.19 5.35 -6.87
N VAL A 93 -10.75 6.33 -6.12
CA VAL A 93 -11.02 6.50 -4.68
C VAL A 93 -11.30 7.96 -4.37
N THR A 94 -11.94 8.23 -3.25
CA THR A 94 -12.15 9.59 -2.72
C THR A 94 -11.19 9.84 -1.56
N GLY A 95 -10.46 10.95 -1.59
CA GLY A 95 -9.49 11.31 -0.57
C GLY A 95 -8.10 10.71 -0.76
N SER A 96 -7.28 10.78 0.28
CA SER A 96 -5.91 10.27 0.27
C SER A 96 -5.88 8.79 0.62
N PHE A 97 -5.06 8.05 -0.11
CA PHE A 97 -4.80 6.63 0.12
C PHE A 97 -3.30 6.38 0.21
N SER A 98 -2.91 5.45 1.05
CA SER A 98 -1.53 4.97 1.16
C SER A 98 -1.48 3.45 1.26
N GLU A 99 -0.34 2.90 0.91
CA GLU A 99 -0.06 1.48 1.07
C GLU A 99 0.16 1.09 2.53
N ALA A 100 -0.08 -0.16 2.86
CA ALA A 100 0.27 -0.73 4.15
C ALA A 100 1.75 -1.15 4.16
N SER A 101 2.43 -0.95 5.27
CA SER A 101 3.84 -1.28 5.45
C SER A 101 4.07 -2.29 6.56
N SER A 102 5.23 -2.94 6.53
CA SER A 102 5.72 -3.73 7.65
C SER A 102 7.24 -3.73 7.72
N SER A 103 7.77 -3.40 8.88
CA SER A 103 9.19 -3.47 9.19
C SER A 103 9.54 -4.83 9.74
N ILE A 104 10.44 -5.55 9.08
CA ILE A 104 10.89 -6.89 9.51
C ILE A 104 12.12 -6.74 10.40
N GLY A 105 11.96 -7.10 11.67
CA GLY A 105 13.01 -6.98 12.67
C GLY A 105 14.20 -7.90 12.42
N SER A 106 15.40 -7.40 12.75
CA SER A 106 16.65 -8.15 12.71
C SER A 106 16.85 -9.03 13.96
N THR A 107 17.87 -9.87 13.93
CA THR A 107 18.33 -10.62 15.11
C THR A 107 19.34 -9.85 15.96
N LEU A 108 19.59 -8.57 15.63
CA LEU A 108 20.46 -7.71 16.44
C LEU A 108 19.92 -7.60 17.87
N THR A 109 20.82 -7.82 18.83
CA THR A 109 20.52 -7.65 20.25
C THR A 109 20.87 -6.24 20.74
N SER A 110 21.50 -5.44 19.91
CA SER A 110 21.84 -4.04 20.20
C SER A 110 21.12 -3.10 19.24
N GLY A 111 20.74 -1.92 19.71
CA GLY A 111 20.02 -0.93 18.95
C GLY A 111 20.27 0.49 19.46
N ALA A 112 19.46 1.41 18.99
CA ALA A 112 19.40 2.77 19.48
C ALA A 112 18.36 2.90 20.61
N LEU A 113 18.53 3.86 21.49
CA LEU A 113 17.51 4.17 22.49
C LEU A 113 16.27 4.76 21.81
N VAL A 114 15.07 4.47 22.34
CA VAL A 114 13.83 5.00 21.78
C VAL A 114 13.80 6.52 21.96
N SER A 115 13.69 7.27 20.86
CA SER A 115 13.63 8.72 20.90
C SER A 115 12.22 9.22 21.28
N GLY A 116 12.14 10.38 21.94
CA GLY A 116 10.88 11.03 22.29
C GLY A 116 10.08 10.36 23.41
N ALA A 117 10.47 9.20 23.89
CA ALA A 117 9.79 8.54 25.00
C ALA A 117 10.18 9.20 26.34
N ASN A 118 9.18 9.49 27.18
CA ASN A 118 9.45 9.87 28.55
C ASN A 118 9.81 8.62 29.36
N GLN A 119 11.09 8.33 29.41
CA GLN A 119 11.65 7.14 30.08
C GLN A 119 11.43 7.12 31.60
N LEU A 120 10.96 8.24 32.17
CA LEU A 120 10.79 8.40 33.62
C LEU A 120 9.43 7.99 34.17
N LEU A 121 8.38 7.94 33.35
CA LEU A 121 7.02 7.78 33.85
C LEU A 121 6.78 6.45 34.58
N SER A 122 7.49 5.41 34.20
CA SER A 122 7.37 4.09 34.87
C SER A 122 8.21 3.95 36.14
N SER A 123 9.33 4.67 36.26
CA SER A 123 10.26 4.56 37.38
C SER A 123 10.08 5.66 38.44
N ILE A 124 9.55 6.82 38.11
CA ILE A 124 9.23 7.89 39.10
C ILE A 124 8.01 7.54 39.97
N SER A 125 7.14 6.65 39.54
CA SER A 125 5.97 6.25 40.35
C SER A 125 6.34 5.58 41.68
N ASN A 126 7.61 5.27 41.92
CA ASN A 126 8.13 4.68 43.17
C ASN A 126 8.73 5.67 44.18
N GLY A 127 8.51 6.98 44.01
CA GLY A 127 8.65 7.95 45.11
C GLY A 127 10.07 8.46 45.40
N ASN A 128 11.07 8.18 44.58
CA ASN A 128 12.41 8.77 44.74
C ASN A 128 12.59 9.99 43.84
N ALA A 129 12.04 11.12 44.24
CA ALA A 129 12.39 12.40 43.66
C ALA A 129 13.85 12.74 44.01
N LEU A 130 14.74 12.77 43.01
CA LEU A 130 16.11 13.27 43.20
C LEU A 130 16.07 14.79 43.45
N ASN A 131 16.54 15.19 44.61
CA ASN A 131 16.68 16.59 44.93
C ASN A 131 18.01 17.12 44.39
N ILE A 132 17.95 18.13 43.52
CA ILE A 132 19.11 18.74 42.89
C ILE A 132 19.28 20.15 43.45
N THR A 133 20.46 20.45 44.01
CA THR A 133 20.78 21.82 44.47
C THR A 133 21.55 22.58 43.42
N GLY A 134 21.32 23.90 43.39
CA GLY A 134 22.06 24.82 42.53
C GLY A 134 21.44 25.06 41.16
N SER A 135 20.32 24.40 40.83
CA SER A 135 19.63 24.60 39.55
C SER A 135 18.36 25.40 39.73
N THR A 136 18.04 26.26 38.76
CA THR A 136 16.77 26.99 38.70
C THR A 136 15.66 26.07 38.19
N GLY A 137 14.62 25.82 39.02
CA GLY A 137 13.48 25.00 38.65
C GLY A 137 12.70 25.51 37.43
N GLY A 138 12.02 24.59 36.75
CA GLY A 138 11.25 24.88 35.54
C GLY A 138 12.13 25.04 34.27
N THR A 139 13.39 24.64 34.32
CA THR A 139 14.33 24.77 33.20
C THR A 139 14.50 23.41 32.49
N GLU A 140 14.55 23.45 31.19
CA GLU A 140 14.91 22.30 30.35
C GLU A 140 16.40 22.40 29.98
N PHE A 141 17.14 21.33 30.20
CA PHE A 141 18.53 21.18 29.80
C PHE A 141 18.61 20.36 28.53
N LEU A 142 19.11 20.93 27.47
CA LEU A 142 19.26 20.29 26.17
C LEU A 142 20.65 19.69 26.01
N ASN A 143 20.74 18.66 25.16
CA ASN A 143 22.01 18.03 24.79
C ASN A 143 22.79 17.41 25.96
N VAL A 144 22.07 16.86 26.93
CA VAL A 144 22.70 16.12 28.05
C VAL A 144 23.20 14.78 27.55
N ALA A 145 24.49 14.52 27.68
CA ALA A 145 25.08 13.26 27.24
C ALA A 145 24.58 12.08 28.11
N VAL A 146 24.21 11.00 27.46
CA VAL A 146 23.89 9.72 28.10
C VAL A 146 25.19 8.95 28.32
N ASN A 147 25.42 8.48 29.55
CA ASN A 147 26.61 7.75 29.93
C ASN A 147 26.26 6.33 30.38
N GLY A 148 27.18 5.40 30.26
CA GLY A 148 26.96 3.99 30.64
C GLY A 148 26.29 3.17 29.56
N GLY A 149 26.07 1.90 29.84
CA GLY A 149 25.60 0.93 28.87
C GLY A 149 26.68 0.51 27.86
N SER A 150 26.31 -0.33 26.92
CA SER A 150 27.17 -0.83 25.85
C SER A 150 27.26 0.13 24.65
N GLY A 151 26.28 1.03 24.51
CA GLY A 151 26.16 1.97 23.40
C GLY A 151 26.88 3.29 23.61
N ASN A 152 26.79 4.15 22.60
CA ASN A 152 27.34 5.50 22.64
C ASN A 152 26.55 6.49 21.77
N GLY A 153 26.83 7.78 21.97
CA GLY A 153 26.29 8.87 21.13
C GLY A 153 24.83 9.25 21.43
N ALA A 154 24.18 8.66 22.44
CA ALA A 154 22.86 9.09 22.84
C ALA A 154 22.91 10.42 23.59
N VAL A 155 21.90 11.27 23.36
CA VAL A 155 21.72 12.57 23.99
C VAL A 155 20.26 12.72 24.42
N ALA A 156 20.05 13.39 25.55
CA ALA A 156 18.73 13.63 26.11
C ALA A 156 18.48 15.11 26.42
N SER A 157 17.20 15.47 26.54
CA SER A 157 16.76 16.66 27.28
C SER A 157 16.24 16.25 28.65
N ILE A 158 16.53 17.06 29.66
CA ILE A 158 16.12 16.84 31.06
C ILE A 158 15.35 18.06 31.53
N THR A 159 14.13 17.87 32.02
CA THR A 159 13.29 18.93 32.59
C THR A 159 13.21 18.80 34.11
N LEU A 160 13.40 19.90 34.80
CA LEU A 160 13.28 19.98 36.24
C LEU A 160 11.94 20.62 36.65
N ALA A 161 11.39 20.18 37.77
CA ALA A 161 10.23 20.79 38.38
C ALA A 161 10.55 22.22 38.85
N THR A 162 9.51 23.06 38.91
CA THR A 162 9.63 24.42 39.49
C THR A 162 10.04 24.32 40.97
N GLN A 163 11.08 25.06 41.34
CA GLN A 163 11.59 25.08 42.72
C GLN A 163 10.48 25.46 43.72
N ILE A 164 10.42 24.70 44.80
CA ILE A 164 9.65 25.13 46.01
C ILE A 164 10.53 26.13 46.76
N ALA A 165 10.06 27.36 46.92
CA ALA A 165 10.82 28.54 47.39
C ALA A 165 11.57 28.39 48.73
N SER A 166 11.37 27.31 49.49
CA SER A 166 11.98 27.08 50.81
C SER A 166 13.12 26.07 50.84
N ALA A 167 13.30 25.28 49.79
CA ALA A 167 14.22 24.10 49.83
C ALA A 167 15.44 24.21 48.92
N GLN A 168 15.52 25.14 47.98
CA GLN A 168 16.58 25.24 46.94
C GLN A 168 16.84 23.94 46.20
N THR A 169 15.84 23.05 46.12
CA THR A 169 15.93 21.74 45.52
C THR A 169 14.89 21.62 44.42
N SER A 170 15.26 21.02 43.31
CA SER A 170 14.37 20.67 42.17
C SER A 170 14.39 19.18 41.93
N SER A 171 13.30 18.61 41.46
CA SER A 171 13.23 17.19 41.06
C SER A 171 13.19 17.09 39.53
N VAL A 172 13.74 15.99 39.00
CA VAL A 172 13.62 15.67 37.58
C VAL A 172 12.18 15.28 37.28
N THR A 173 11.55 15.94 36.33
CA THR A 173 10.16 15.66 35.93
C THR A 173 10.06 14.94 34.60
N ASN A 174 11.04 15.13 33.73
CA ASN A 174 11.05 14.48 32.43
C ASN A 174 12.48 14.26 31.93
N ILE A 175 12.72 13.11 31.29
CA ILE A 175 13.91 12.82 30.50
C ILE A 175 13.46 12.32 29.14
N THR A 176 13.82 13.03 28.09
CA THR A 176 13.47 12.67 26.71
C THR A 176 14.75 12.42 25.92
N ILE A 177 14.89 11.25 25.32
CA ILE A 177 16.00 10.95 24.41
C ILE A 177 15.80 11.74 23.12
N THR A 178 16.69 12.67 22.84
CA THR A 178 16.65 13.53 21.63
C THR A 178 17.50 12.98 20.50
N THR A 179 18.59 12.30 20.84
CA THR A 179 19.45 11.58 19.89
C THR A 179 19.58 10.14 20.40
N PRO A 180 19.12 9.14 19.63
CA PRO A 180 19.04 7.76 20.10
C PRO A 180 20.39 7.07 20.37
N GLY A 181 21.50 7.51 19.75
CA GLY A 181 22.77 6.80 19.80
C GLY A 181 22.73 5.43 19.11
N THR A 182 23.72 4.60 19.35
CA THR A 182 23.83 3.25 18.75
C THR A 182 24.53 2.27 19.71
N GLY A 183 24.28 0.96 19.50
CA GLY A 183 25.01 -0.10 20.22
C GLY A 183 24.54 -0.42 21.62
N TYR A 184 23.40 0.09 22.08
CA TYR A 184 22.81 -0.26 23.36
C TYR A 184 22.18 -1.66 23.31
N ILE A 185 22.18 -2.35 24.46
CA ILE A 185 21.60 -3.68 24.62
C ILE A 185 20.46 -3.59 25.62
N VAL A 186 19.37 -4.33 25.40
CA VAL A 186 18.26 -4.43 26.38
C VAL A 186 18.80 -4.88 27.73
N GLY A 187 18.48 -4.14 28.78
CA GLY A 187 19.02 -4.32 30.13
C GLY A 187 20.23 -3.46 30.44
N ASP A 188 20.77 -2.68 29.49
CA ASP A 188 21.84 -1.70 29.77
C ASP A 188 21.38 -0.69 30.81
N THR A 189 22.27 -0.38 31.74
CA THR A 189 22.07 0.73 32.67
C THR A 189 22.66 2.00 32.10
N ILE A 190 21.82 2.97 31.78
CA ILE A 190 22.19 4.29 31.28
C ILE A 190 22.12 5.33 32.38
N ASN A 191 23.07 6.24 32.42
CA ASN A 191 23.27 7.19 33.51
C ASN A 191 23.27 8.62 32.99
N PHE A 192 22.65 9.51 33.77
CA PHE A 192 22.68 10.97 33.57
C PHE A 192 23.42 11.58 34.73
N LEU A 193 24.45 12.39 34.45
CA LEU A 193 25.32 12.95 35.47
C LEU A 193 24.85 14.37 35.84
N SER A 194 24.85 14.68 37.13
CA SER A 194 24.46 16.00 37.64
C SER A 194 25.36 17.13 37.13
N GLU A 195 26.64 16.86 36.92
CA GLU A 195 27.59 17.81 36.35
C GLU A 195 27.22 18.26 34.91
N SER A 196 26.52 17.38 34.16
CA SER A 196 26.09 17.71 32.79
C SER A 196 25.00 18.79 32.75
N ILE A 197 24.35 19.07 33.87
CA ILE A 197 23.36 20.14 34.01
C ILE A 197 23.80 21.25 34.98
N GLY A 198 25.09 21.25 35.40
CA GLY A 198 25.65 22.20 36.31
C GLY A 198 25.09 22.15 37.74
N ALA A 199 24.58 20.99 38.15
CA ALA A 199 23.97 20.77 39.45
C ALA A 199 24.80 19.81 40.31
N GLN A 200 24.68 19.89 41.63
CA GLN A 200 25.20 18.90 42.58
C GLN A 200 24.05 18.10 43.17
N GLU A 201 24.23 16.79 43.16
CA GLU A 201 23.30 15.87 43.87
C GLU A 201 23.49 15.99 45.38
N ILE A 202 22.40 16.14 46.12
CA ILE A 202 22.40 15.98 47.57
C ILE A 202 21.71 14.65 47.89
N VAL A 203 22.48 13.71 48.37
CA VAL A 203 21.96 12.50 48.99
C VAL A 203 21.93 12.69 50.53
N ASP A 204 20.86 12.29 51.16
CA ASP A 204 20.69 12.40 52.61
C ASP A 204 21.84 11.64 53.31
N GLY A 205 22.82 12.41 53.87
CA GLY A 205 23.95 11.87 54.67
C GLY A 205 25.34 11.76 54.03
N GLY A 206 25.59 12.28 52.84
CA GLY A 206 26.94 12.28 52.25
C GLY A 206 27.03 12.87 50.86
N VAL A 207 28.24 13.17 50.40
CA VAL A 207 28.54 13.54 49.01
C VAL A 207 28.28 12.30 48.15
N GLY A 208 27.15 12.29 47.47
CA GLY A 208 26.78 11.24 46.56
C GLY A 208 27.65 11.20 45.31
N THR A 209 27.58 10.14 44.58
CA THR A 209 28.10 10.02 43.21
C THR A 209 27.44 11.11 42.34
N ASN A 210 28.15 11.68 41.38
CA ASN A 210 27.63 12.67 40.43
C ASN A 210 26.50 12.13 39.54
N LEU A 211 25.79 11.11 39.98
CA LEU A 211 24.72 10.42 39.25
C LEU A 211 23.41 11.16 39.47
N LEU A 212 22.85 11.73 38.45
CA LEU A 212 21.57 12.39 38.46
C LEU A 212 20.41 11.38 38.43
N TYR A 213 20.50 10.42 37.52
CA TYR A 213 19.51 9.41 37.30
C TYR A 213 20.10 8.17 36.59
N SER A 214 19.52 7.01 36.86
CA SER A 214 19.88 5.75 36.20
C SER A 214 18.63 5.06 35.69
N LEU A 215 18.64 4.66 34.42
CA LEU A 215 17.57 3.94 33.74
C LEU A 215 18.09 2.60 33.22
N THR A 216 17.20 1.63 33.14
CA THR A 216 17.43 0.42 32.38
C THR A 216 16.84 0.62 30.97
N ALA A 217 17.60 0.30 29.95
CA ALA A 217 17.12 0.31 28.57
C ALA A 217 16.22 -0.91 28.36
N ASP A 218 14.91 -0.74 28.54
CA ASP A 218 13.93 -1.83 28.42
C ASP A 218 13.52 -2.05 26.96
N ASP A 219 13.43 -0.94 26.18
CA ASP A 219 13.10 -0.97 24.76
C ASP A 219 14.18 -0.26 23.95
N LEU A 220 14.59 -0.89 22.85
CA LEU A 220 15.54 -0.33 21.90
C LEU A 220 14.89 -0.21 20.52
N GLN A 221 15.16 0.91 19.82
CA GLN A 221 14.92 1.01 18.39
C GLN A 221 15.96 0.15 17.66
N THR A 222 15.55 -1.05 17.28
CA THR A 222 16.37 -1.86 16.37
C THR A 222 16.09 -1.44 14.93
N THR A 223 17.14 -1.23 14.16
CA THR A 223 16.97 -1.02 12.72
C THR A 223 16.38 -2.30 12.11
N SER A 224 15.32 -2.16 11.35
CA SER A 224 14.73 -3.28 10.62
C SER A 224 15.72 -3.85 9.60
N SER A 225 15.70 -5.16 9.40
CA SER A 225 16.48 -5.78 8.33
C SER A 225 16.06 -5.21 6.97
N PHE A 226 14.77 -5.13 6.75
CA PHE A 226 14.16 -4.51 5.57
C PHE A 226 12.70 -4.16 5.86
N VAL A 227 12.12 -3.32 4.99
CA VAL A 227 10.71 -2.91 5.02
C VAL A 227 10.04 -3.36 3.73
N ILE A 228 8.85 -3.89 3.85
CA ILE A 228 8.00 -4.27 2.71
C ILE A 228 6.68 -3.51 2.77
N ASN A 229 6.23 -3.05 1.60
CA ASN A 229 4.96 -2.36 1.44
C ASN A 229 4.03 -3.19 0.55
N THR A 230 2.72 -3.03 0.74
CA THR A 230 1.72 -3.64 -0.14
C THR A 230 1.57 -2.80 -1.41
N ILE A 231 1.26 -3.44 -2.53
CA ILE A 231 0.93 -2.74 -3.78
C ILE A 231 -0.47 -2.13 -3.71
N SER A 232 -1.36 -2.79 -2.98
CA SER A 232 -2.70 -2.30 -2.73
C SER A 232 -2.69 -1.23 -1.65
N GLU A 233 -3.49 -0.20 -1.84
CA GLU A 233 -3.60 0.95 -0.94
C GLU A 233 -4.94 0.96 -0.21
N GLY A 234 -4.94 1.59 0.97
CA GLY A 234 -6.12 1.80 1.79
C GLY A 234 -6.21 0.91 3.03
N GLU A 235 -7.07 1.29 3.95
CA GLU A 235 -7.26 0.62 5.25
C GLU A 235 -7.62 -0.88 5.14
N MET A 236 -8.13 -1.32 3.99
CA MET A 236 -8.43 -2.73 3.75
C MET A 236 -7.17 -3.62 3.80
N MET A 237 -5.98 -3.03 3.62
CA MET A 237 -4.70 -3.75 3.70
C MET A 237 -4.17 -3.88 5.12
N ASN A 238 -4.74 -3.14 6.08
CA ASN A 238 -4.34 -3.20 7.48
C ASN A 238 -4.83 -4.49 8.16
N ASN A 239 -3.93 -5.05 8.96
CA ASN A 239 -4.26 -6.16 9.86
C ASN A 239 -4.02 -5.73 11.31
N TYR A 240 -4.85 -6.18 12.25
CA TYR A 240 -4.51 -6.09 13.67
C TYR A 240 -3.35 -7.04 13.96
N GLN A 241 -2.42 -6.60 14.81
CA GLN A 241 -1.30 -7.43 15.24
C GLN A 241 -1.72 -8.50 16.26
N SER A 242 -2.90 -8.35 16.85
CA SER A 242 -3.47 -9.34 17.77
C SER A 242 -3.72 -10.65 17.02
N VAL A 243 -3.22 -11.73 17.60
CA VAL A 243 -3.26 -13.08 17.04
C VAL A 243 -3.95 -13.99 18.02
N ASP A 244 -4.96 -14.72 17.57
CA ASP A 244 -5.54 -15.82 18.36
C ASP A 244 -4.45 -16.85 18.66
N SER A 245 -4.15 -17.03 19.94
CA SER A 245 -3.09 -17.92 20.42
C SER A 245 -3.33 -19.39 20.04
N ALA A 246 -4.57 -19.80 19.82
CA ALA A 246 -4.92 -21.18 19.48
C ALA A 246 -4.69 -21.49 17.98
N ASN A 247 -5.04 -20.57 17.10
CA ASN A 247 -5.07 -20.79 15.66
C ASN A 247 -4.06 -19.93 14.88
N GLY A 248 -3.51 -18.89 15.50
CA GLY A 248 -2.66 -17.91 14.83
C GLY A 248 -3.39 -17.06 13.78
N THR A 249 -4.71 -16.90 13.91
CA THR A 249 -5.53 -16.04 13.06
C THR A 249 -5.36 -14.59 13.49
N LEU A 250 -5.24 -13.67 12.54
CA LEU A 250 -5.24 -12.23 12.82
C LEU A 250 -6.67 -11.73 13.05
N ASP A 251 -6.89 -10.88 14.05
CA ASP A 251 -8.23 -10.39 14.43
C ASP A 251 -8.95 -9.67 13.28
N SER A 252 -8.23 -8.89 12.47
CA SER A 252 -8.78 -8.25 11.27
C SER A 252 -8.36 -8.93 9.97
N GLY A 253 -7.92 -10.19 10.04
CA GLY A 253 -7.53 -10.96 8.88
C GLY A 253 -8.71 -11.23 7.95
N SER A 254 -8.54 -10.92 6.66
CA SER A 254 -9.55 -11.12 5.62
C SER A 254 -8.95 -11.77 4.37
N ALA A 255 -9.82 -12.11 3.42
CA ALA A 255 -9.37 -12.60 2.11
C ALA A 255 -8.69 -11.49 1.28
N ASN A 256 -8.88 -10.23 1.63
CA ASN A 256 -8.43 -9.07 0.87
C ASN A 256 -7.10 -8.51 1.38
N ASN A 257 -6.71 -8.78 2.63
CA ASN A 257 -5.44 -8.32 3.16
C ASN A 257 -4.36 -9.42 3.25
N LEU A 258 -3.16 -9.01 3.61
CA LEU A 258 -1.96 -9.84 3.55
C LEU A 258 -1.32 -9.99 4.93
N ARG A 259 -0.52 -11.03 5.08
CA ARG A 259 0.46 -11.19 6.15
C ARG A 259 1.75 -11.77 5.59
N TRP A 260 2.83 -11.64 6.32
CA TRP A 260 4.13 -12.16 5.94
C TRP A 260 4.67 -13.15 6.98
N GLU A 261 5.63 -13.98 6.55
CA GLU A 261 6.35 -14.90 7.43
C GLU A 261 7.80 -15.06 6.96
N ILE A 262 8.75 -14.90 7.88
CA ILE A 262 10.13 -15.35 7.71
C ILE A 262 10.18 -16.81 8.13
N ALA A 263 10.15 -17.70 7.17
CA ALA A 263 10.00 -19.14 7.41
C ALA A 263 11.31 -19.83 7.80
N SER A 264 12.45 -19.31 7.33
CA SER A 264 13.77 -19.84 7.64
C SER A 264 14.84 -18.78 7.50
N VAL A 265 15.90 -18.88 8.32
CA VAL A 265 17.09 -18.04 8.25
C VAL A 265 18.31 -18.92 8.37
N ASN A 266 19.27 -18.76 7.46
CA ASN A 266 20.56 -19.46 7.47
C ASN A 266 21.69 -18.46 7.63
N THR A 267 22.18 -18.30 8.84
CA THR A 267 23.29 -17.38 9.17
C THR A 267 24.63 -17.83 8.57
N ALA A 268 24.79 -19.11 8.23
CA ALA A 268 26.01 -19.57 7.58
C ALA A 268 26.08 -19.16 6.11
N SER A 269 24.93 -18.98 5.44
CA SER A 269 24.88 -18.55 4.03
C SER A 269 24.42 -17.11 3.84
N GLY A 270 23.95 -16.43 4.89
CA GLY A 270 23.40 -15.07 4.79
C GLY A 270 22.06 -15.01 4.04
N GLN A 271 21.30 -16.12 4.06
CA GLN A 271 20.06 -16.26 3.29
C GLN A 271 18.86 -16.58 4.18
N PHE A 272 17.67 -16.18 3.71
CA PHE A 272 16.42 -16.45 4.41
C PHE A 272 15.28 -16.71 3.42
N SER A 273 14.13 -17.16 3.92
CA SER A 273 12.93 -17.39 3.12
C SER A 273 11.80 -16.52 3.62
N LEU A 274 11.16 -15.77 2.70
CA LEU A 274 9.99 -14.94 2.94
C LEU A 274 8.77 -15.56 2.26
N LEU A 275 7.68 -15.67 3.00
CA LEU A 275 6.36 -16.05 2.50
C LEU A 275 5.43 -14.85 2.56
N VAL A 276 4.67 -14.64 1.48
CA VAL A 276 3.50 -13.75 1.46
C VAL A 276 2.27 -14.64 1.61
N ARG A 277 1.45 -14.36 2.59
CA ARG A 277 0.31 -15.18 2.99
C ARG A 277 -0.96 -14.35 2.98
N ARG A 278 -2.12 -15.01 2.85
CA ARG A 278 -3.42 -14.35 2.97
C ARG A 278 -3.70 -13.99 4.43
N GLY A 279 -4.27 -12.81 4.68
CA GLY A 279 -4.49 -12.28 6.02
C GLY A 279 -5.39 -13.14 6.91
N ASN A 280 -6.38 -13.84 6.34
CA ASN A 280 -7.32 -14.68 7.08
C ASN A 280 -6.88 -16.14 7.23
N ASP A 281 -5.63 -16.47 6.95
CA ASP A 281 -5.11 -17.81 7.15
C ASP A 281 -4.77 -18.10 8.63
N THR A 282 -4.42 -19.35 8.92
CA THR A 282 -4.03 -19.78 10.26
C THR A 282 -2.59 -20.28 10.28
N SER A 283 -2.01 -20.45 11.45
CA SER A 283 -0.67 -21.03 11.61
C SER A 283 -0.57 -22.49 11.15
N THR A 284 -1.70 -23.23 11.20
CA THR A 284 -1.80 -24.64 10.80
C THR A 284 -2.27 -24.84 9.36
N GLN A 285 -3.04 -23.90 8.83
CA GLN A 285 -3.53 -23.91 7.45
C GLN A 285 -3.11 -22.61 6.77
N LYS A 286 -1.87 -22.59 6.32
CA LYS A 286 -1.28 -21.41 5.66
C LYS A 286 -1.79 -21.30 4.22
N ALA A 287 -2.37 -20.15 3.88
CA ALA A 287 -2.72 -19.80 2.52
C ALA A 287 -1.59 -18.96 1.91
N ILE A 288 -0.58 -19.65 1.39
CA ILE A 288 0.61 -19.03 0.80
C ILE A 288 0.26 -18.52 -0.59
N LEU A 289 0.49 -17.23 -0.82
CA LEU A 289 0.31 -16.56 -2.11
C LEU A 289 1.61 -16.54 -2.90
N GLU A 290 2.72 -16.20 -2.24
CA GLU A 290 4.06 -16.17 -2.86
C GLU A 290 5.12 -16.71 -1.89
N THR A 291 6.17 -17.30 -2.46
CA THR A 291 7.31 -17.85 -1.72
C THR A 291 8.62 -17.37 -2.34
N TYR A 292 9.46 -16.76 -1.53
CA TYR A 292 10.80 -16.30 -1.90
C TYR A 292 11.84 -17.04 -1.06
N ASN A 293 12.50 -18.01 -1.66
CA ASN A 293 13.50 -18.84 -1.00
C ASN A 293 14.92 -18.34 -1.26
N ASN A 294 15.80 -18.52 -0.27
CA ASN A 294 17.22 -18.20 -0.37
C ASN A 294 17.49 -16.73 -0.74
N VAL A 295 16.70 -15.82 -0.20
CA VAL A 295 16.85 -14.36 -0.40
C VAL A 295 18.00 -13.83 0.45
N SER A 296 18.73 -12.84 -0.05
CA SER A 296 19.89 -12.21 0.61
C SER A 296 19.68 -10.70 0.80
N LEU A 297 20.30 -10.13 1.81
CA LEU A 297 20.44 -8.68 2.00
C LEU A 297 21.72 -8.10 1.37
N ASP A 298 22.51 -8.90 0.68
CA ASP A 298 23.69 -8.43 -0.05
C ASP A 298 23.29 -7.81 -1.40
N PRO A 299 23.48 -6.49 -1.59
CA PRO A 299 23.12 -5.80 -2.84
C PRO A 299 23.84 -6.34 -4.08
N GLN A 300 25.00 -6.97 -3.90
CA GLN A 300 25.79 -7.54 -5.00
C GLN A 300 25.33 -8.95 -5.39
N ALA A 301 24.59 -9.63 -4.50
CA ALA A 301 24.11 -10.98 -4.76
C ALA A 301 23.03 -11.00 -5.86
N VAL A 302 22.99 -12.11 -6.61
CA VAL A 302 21.95 -12.34 -7.63
C VAL A 302 20.56 -12.47 -6.99
N ASN A 303 20.52 -13.04 -5.79
CA ASN A 303 19.32 -13.25 -4.98
C ASN A 303 19.07 -12.13 -3.96
N TYR A 304 19.57 -10.91 -4.20
CA TYR A 304 19.27 -9.74 -3.40
C TYR A 304 17.76 -9.49 -3.35
N ILE A 305 17.24 -9.18 -2.17
CA ILE A 305 15.79 -9.09 -1.92
C ILE A 305 15.08 -8.15 -2.90
N SER A 306 15.64 -6.95 -3.15
CA SER A 306 15.05 -6.01 -4.10
C SER A 306 15.13 -6.48 -5.56
N LYS A 307 16.07 -7.37 -5.91
CA LYS A 307 16.13 -8.00 -7.25
C LYS A 307 15.12 -9.13 -7.40
N VAL A 308 14.82 -9.83 -6.32
CA VAL A 308 13.96 -11.03 -6.33
C VAL A 308 12.49 -10.66 -6.22
N ILE A 309 12.13 -9.71 -5.36
CA ILE A 309 10.76 -9.25 -5.13
C ILE A 309 10.45 -8.04 -6.03
N GLY A 310 11.38 -7.11 -6.14
CA GLY A 310 11.25 -5.81 -6.75
C GLY A 310 11.16 -4.70 -5.70
N ASP A 311 11.68 -3.53 -6.06
CA ASP A 311 11.56 -2.30 -5.26
C ASP A 311 10.82 -1.20 -6.04
N THR A 312 10.29 -1.56 -7.21
CA THR A 312 9.61 -0.62 -8.09
C THR A 312 8.17 -0.43 -7.64
N TYR A 313 7.78 0.82 -7.49
CA TYR A 313 6.40 1.26 -7.26
C TYR A 313 6.05 2.42 -8.19
N GLU A 314 4.77 2.62 -8.41
CA GLU A 314 4.24 3.57 -9.37
C GLU A 314 3.45 4.65 -8.65
N THR A 315 3.60 5.89 -9.10
CA THR A 315 2.86 7.06 -8.58
C THR A 315 2.28 7.84 -9.75
N VAL A 316 1.07 8.39 -9.57
CA VAL A 316 0.50 9.30 -10.57
C VAL A 316 1.01 10.70 -10.27
N GLU A 317 1.72 11.29 -11.23
CA GLU A 317 2.20 12.67 -11.16
C GLU A 317 1.48 13.55 -12.19
N GLN A 318 1.50 14.85 -11.96
CA GLN A 318 0.89 15.84 -12.84
C GLN A 318 1.94 16.86 -13.30
N ASP A 319 1.99 17.11 -14.62
CA ASP A 319 2.77 18.19 -15.22
C ASP A 319 1.82 19.10 -16.02
N GLY A 320 1.58 20.29 -15.49
CA GLY A 320 0.59 21.20 -16.08
C GLY A 320 -0.83 20.63 -16.00
N THR A 321 -1.39 20.27 -17.15
CA THR A 321 -2.72 19.62 -17.28
C THR A 321 -2.66 18.12 -17.47
N ASP A 322 -1.46 17.58 -17.74
CA ASP A 322 -1.27 16.20 -18.13
C ASP A 322 -0.91 15.33 -16.92
N PHE A 323 -1.53 14.17 -16.85
CA PHE A 323 -1.25 13.15 -15.83
C PHE A 323 -0.44 12.02 -16.46
N PHE A 324 0.52 11.52 -15.70
CA PHE A 324 1.34 10.38 -16.12
C PHE A 324 1.71 9.50 -14.93
N VAL A 325 2.00 8.23 -15.21
CA VAL A 325 2.48 7.30 -14.20
C VAL A 325 4.00 7.33 -14.18
N LYS A 326 4.56 7.67 -13.03
CA LYS A 326 6.00 7.62 -12.79
C LYS A 326 6.36 6.36 -12.04
N THR A 327 7.33 5.64 -12.58
CA THR A 327 7.90 4.45 -11.96
C THR A 327 9.12 4.85 -11.14
N ASN A 328 9.10 4.53 -9.85
CA ASN A 328 10.19 4.74 -8.90
C ASN A 328 10.82 3.39 -8.55
N GLY A 329 12.08 3.39 -8.09
CA GLY A 329 12.81 2.16 -7.74
C GLY A 329 13.83 1.77 -8.82
N ASN A 330 14.62 0.72 -8.53
CA ASN A 330 15.74 0.28 -9.38
C ASN A 330 15.52 -1.11 -9.99
N TYR A 331 14.72 -1.93 -9.33
CA TYR A 331 14.50 -3.32 -9.74
C TYR A 331 13.04 -3.58 -10.04
N PRO A 332 12.72 -4.12 -11.24
CA PRO A 332 11.35 -4.39 -11.64
C PRO A 332 10.61 -5.25 -10.62
N ARG A 333 9.39 -4.86 -10.30
CA ARG A 333 8.50 -5.62 -9.42
C ARG A 333 8.18 -6.99 -10.03
N ARG A 334 8.38 -8.03 -9.26
CA ARG A 334 8.06 -9.43 -9.61
C ARG A 334 6.94 -9.98 -8.77
N SER A 335 6.75 -9.43 -7.57
CA SER A 335 5.61 -9.76 -6.73
C SER A 335 4.32 -9.12 -7.27
N ALA A 336 3.20 -9.83 -7.13
CA ALA A 336 1.87 -9.32 -7.40
C ALA A 336 1.26 -8.58 -6.20
N TYR A 337 1.87 -8.67 -5.02
CA TYR A 337 1.27 -8.22 -3.76
C TYR A 337 2.08 -7.19 -3.00
N ILE A 338 3.41 -7.27 -3.06
CA ILE A 338 4.31 -6.44 -2.25
C ILE A 338 5.49 -5.89 -3.07
N TYR A 339 6.17 -4.91 -2.51
CA TYR A 339 7.49 -4.47 -2.96
C TYR A 339 8.38 -4.15 -1.75
N VAL A 340 9.70 -4.13 -1.96
CA VAL A 340 10.68 -3.78 -0.93
C VAL A 340 10.88 -2.28 -0.94
N SER A 341 10.43 -1.58 0.10
CA SER A 341 10.57 -0.13 0.18
C SER A 341 11.95 0.30 0.70
N GLU A 342 12.53 -0.50 1.59
CA GLU A 342 13.83 -0.18 2.20
C GLU A 342 14.58 -1.46 2.62
N VAL A 343 15.90 -1.45 2.50
CA VAL A 343 16.80 -2.43 3.14
C VAL A 343 17.63 -1.69 4.17
N GLY A 344 17.22 -1.75 5.44
CA GLY A 344 17.83 -0.99 6.53
C GLY A 344 19.19 -1.54 6.96
N LEU A 345 19.40 -2.85 6.86
CA LEU A 345 20.63 -3.53 7.26
C LEU A 345 21.23 -4.35 6.09
N PRO A 346 21.77 -3.70 5.06
CA PRO A 346 22.40 -4.41 3.95
C PRO A 346 23.66 -5.16 4.42
N THR A 347 23.93 -6.31 3.80
CA THR A 347 25.06 -7.18 4.14
C THR A 347 26.07 -7.32 2.98
N PRO A 348 26.73 -6.24 2.54
CA PRO A 348 27.59 -6.26 1.37
C PRO A 348 28.79 -7.21 1.57
N SER A 349 28.99 -8.13 0.63
CA SER A 349 30.02 -9.15 0.72
C SER A 349 29.93 -9.93 2.04
N TYR A 350 28.84 -10.68 2.23
CA TYR A 350 28.51 -11.39 3.47
C TYR A 350 29.66 -12.24 4.03
N PHE A 351 30.51 -12.76 3.17
CA PHE A 351 31.64 -13.60 3.54
C PHE A 351 32.96 -12.83 3.58
N ASN A 352 33.86 -13.26 4.46
CA ASN A 352 35.24 -12.85 4.47
C ASN A 352 36.06 -13.60 3.36
N ASN A 353 37.35 -13.25 3.21
CA ASN A 353 38.22 -13.88 2.21
C ASN A 353 38.46 -15.39 2.46
N ASN A 354 38.15 -15.90 3.63
CA ASN A 354 38.26 -17.32 3.97
C ASN A 354 36.94 -18.09 3.70
N GLY A 355 35.86 -17.40 3.26
CA GLY A 355 34.56 -18.00 3.03
C GLY A 355 33.73 -18.15 4.29
N GLU A 356 34.10 -17.49 5.39
CA GLU A 356 33.32 -17.51 6.63
C GLU A 356 32.37 -16.31 6.67
N ALA A 357 31.18 -16.50 7.27
CA ALA A 357 30.22 -15.41 7.48
C ALA A 357 30.82 -14.35 8.41
N LYS A 358 30.75 -13.08 8.01
CA LYS A 358 31.21 -11.96 8.83
C LYS A 358 30.27 -11.78 10.03
N SER A 359 30.81 -11.77 11.23
CA SER A 359 30.04 -11.65 12.47
C SER A 359 29.21 -10.35 12.54
N GLU A 360 29.68 -9.28 11.91
CA GLU A 360 29.00 -7.99 11.80
C GLU A 360 27.67 -8.06 11.03
N PHE A 361 27.52 -9.02 10.12
CA PHE A 361 26.31 -9.17 9.29
C PHE A 361 25.36 -10.27 9.76
N THR A 362 25.79 -11.18 10.61
CA THR A 362 24.94 -12.29 11.08
C THR A 362 23.72 -11.79 11.86
N GLY A 363 23.88 -10.71 12.61
CA GLY A 363 22.79 -10.06 13.35
C GLY A 363 21.86 -9.22 12.46
N SER A 364 22.28 -8.82 11.26
CA SER A 364 21.49 -8.02 10.32
C SER A 364 20.38 -8.83 9.64
N LEU A 365 20.47 -10.16 9.64
CA LEU A 365 19.47 -11.03 9.05
C LEU A 365 18.14 -10.93 9.80
N PRO A 366 17.00 -11.13 9.10
CA PRO A 366 15.69 -11.06 9.71
C PRO A 366 15.50 -12.16 10.75
N LYS A 367 14.70 -11.88 11.78
CA LYS A 367 14.29 -12.87 12.79
C LYS A 367 13.23 -13.79 12.19
N ILE A 368 13.30 -15.11 12.50
CA ILE A 368 12.20 -16.04 12.20
C ILE A 368 10.95 -15.56 12.95
N SER A 369 9.97 -15.10 12.21
CA SER A 369 8.74 -14.50 12.75
C SER A 369 7.67 -14.41 11.67
N SER A 370 6.46 -14.12 12.07
CA SER A 370 5.38 -13.74 11.17
C SER A 370 4.75 -12.44 11.67
N GLY A 371 4.22 -11.66 10.75
CA GLY A 371 3.60 -10.39 11.08
C GLY A 371 2.52 -10.00 10.09
N SER A 372 1.96 -8.83 10.33
CA SER A 372 0.92 -8.20 9.54
C SER A 372 1.43 -6.89 8.94
N PHE A 373 0.62 -6.30 8.07
CA PHE A 373 0.84 -4.98 7.51
C PHE A 373 -0.04 -3.96 8.24
N GLY A 374 0.41 -2.73 8.33
CA GLY A 374 -0.30 -1.63 8.97
C GLY A 374 0.02 -0.28 8.33
N ASP A 375 -0.46 0.78 8.97
CA ASP A 375 -0.19 2.18 8.63
C ASP A 375 -0.76 2.66 7.29
N ALA A 376 -1.62 1.88 6.62
CA ALA A 376 -2.31 2.33 5.43
C ALA A 376 -3.44 3.29 5.78
N GLU A 377 -3.63 4.32 4.96
CA GLU A 377 -4.70 5.29 5.06
C GLU A 377 -5.68 5.16 3.89
N GLY A 378 -6.91 5.57 4.08
CA GLY A 378 -7.94 5.66 3.06
C GLY A 378 -9.05 4.62 3.19
N LYS A 379 -10.30 5.12 3.24
CA LYS A 379 -11.52 4.31 3.34
C LYS A 379 -12.26 4.25 2.01
N ASN A 380 -12.67 3.05 1.63
CA ASN A 380 -13.46 2.88 0.42
C ASN A 380 -14.89 3.46 0.56
N PHE A 381 -15.43 3.51 1.77
CA PHE A 381 -16.80 4.01 2.04
C PHE A 381 -16.97 4.29 3.54
N GLU A 382 -17.83 5.23 3.85
CA GLU A 382 -18.18 5.57 5.25
C GLU A 382 -19.24 4.63 5.82
N ASN A 383 -20.22 4.23 4.98
CA ASN A 383 -21.30 3.35 5.39
C ASN A 383 -21.74 2.45 4.22
N GLY A 384 -22.23 1.24 4.53
CA GLY A 384 -22.63 0.24 3.53
C GLY A 384 -23.77 0.68 2.59
N ASP A 385 -24.62 1.63 3.00
CA ASP A 385 -25.72 2.13 2.16
C ASP A 385 -25.20 2.86 0.91
N ALA A 386 -23.99 3.44 0.98
CA ALA A 386 -23.35 4.07 -0.16
C ALA A 386 -23.00 3.07 -1.28
N LEU A 387 -22.83 1.80 -0.95
CA LEU A 387 -22.43 0.74 -1.88
C LEU A 387 -23.58 0.17 -2.70
N PHE A 388 -24.84 0.43 -2.33
CA PHE A 388 -25.96 -0.05 -3.13
C PHE A 388 -26.00 0.65 -4.49
N ASN A 389 -26.12 -0.12 -5.55
CA ASN A 389 -26.15 0.39 -6.92
C ASN A 389 -27.33 1.34 -7.15
N GLU A 390 -28.46 1.06 -6.50
CA GLU A 390 -29.68 1.88 -6.58
C GLU A 390 -29.53 3.23 -5.86
N ASN A 391 -28.52 3.38 -4.99
CA ASN A 391 -28.24 4.62 -4.26
C ASN A 391 -27.23 5.53 -4.99
N ILE A 392 -26.83 5.18 -6.20
CA ILE A 392 -25.98 6.03 -7.04
C ILE A 392 -26.75 7.31 -7.39
N ASN A 393 -26.14 8.46 -7.12
CA ASN A 393 -26.69 9.78 -7.35
C ASN A 393 -25.56 10.81 -7.56
N ALA A 394 -25.90 12.07 -7.76
CA ALA A 394 -24.94 13.15 -8.08
C ALA A 394 -23.73 13.29 -7.12
N THR A 395 -23.83 12.78 -5.91
CA THR A 395 -22.78 12.90 -4.87
C THR A 395 -22.17 11.56 -4.45
N ASN A 396 -22.75 10.45 -4.90
CA ASN A 396 -22.34 9.11 -4.50
C ASN A 396 -22.36 8.13 -5.66
N ILE A 397 -21.21 7.57 -5.98
CA ILE A 397 -21.03 6.49 -6.95
C ILE A 397 -20.35 5.35 -6.21
N GLN A 398 -21.12 4.57 -5.47
CA GLN A 398 -20.62 3.49 -4.60
C GLN A 398 -19.51 3.95 -3.64
N GLY A 399 -19.71 5.08 -2.96
CA GLY A 399 -18.76 5.66 -2.01
C GLY A 399 -17.76 6.67 -2.61
N ILE A 400 -17.78 6.87 -3.92
CA ILE A 400 -16.84 7.74 -4.64
C ILE A 400 -17.56 9.00 -5.13
N GLY A 401 -16.84 10.14 -5.13
CA GLY A 401 -17.29 11.39 -5.74
C GLY A 401 -17.04 11.41 -7.26
N ALA A 402 -17.94 12.04 -8.03
CA ALA A 402 -17.78 12.10 -9.47
C ALA A 402 -16.48 12.79 -9.92
N ASN A 403 -16.02 13.81 -9.20
CA ASN A 403 -14.79 14.56 -9.54
C ASN A 403 -13.53 13.70 -9.47
N ASP A 404 -13.52 12.65 -8.66
CA ASP A 404 -12.36 11.78 -8.46
C ASP A 404 -12.05 10.93 -9.72
N TYR A 405 -13.02 10.76 -10.61
CA TYR A 405 -12.81 10.11 -11.91
C TYR A 405 -12.00 10.93 -12.90
N THR A 406 -11.92 12.25 -12.71
CA THR A 406 -11.30 13.19 -13.66
C THR A 406 -9.82 12.87 -13.89
N GLN A 407 -9.08 12.53 -12.85
CA GLN A 407 -7.67 12.16 -12.95
C GLN A 407 -7.47 10.93 -13.84
N SER A 408 -8.26 9.87 -13.60
CA SER A 408 -8.18 8.62 -14.38
C SER A 408 -8.60 8.82 -15.84
N ILE A 409 -9.62 9.65 -16.09
CA ILE A 409 -10.05 10.00 -17.45
C ILE A 409 -8.92 10.74 -18.18
N ASN A 410 -8.29 11.72 -17.55
CA ASN A 410 -7.18 12.47 -18.15
C ASN A 410 -5.96 11.59 -18.39
N LEU A 411 -5.60 10.71 -17.43
CA LEU A 411 -4.48 9.78 -17.60
C LEU A 411 -4.69 8.84 -18.79
N LEU A 412 -5.89 8.29 -18.96
CA LEU A 412 -6.22 7.39 -20.07
C LEU A 412 -6.44 8.11 -21.41
N SER A 413 -6.40 9.44 -21.44
CA SER A 413 -6.43 10.19 -22.70
C SER A 413 -5.15 10.04 -23.53
N ASN A 414 -4.04 9.63 -22.91
CA ASN A 414 -2.77 9.38 -23.58
C ASN A 414 -2.81 8.04 -24.34
N SER A 415 -2.92 8.10 -25.66
CA SER A 415 -2.95 6.92 -26.55
C SER A 415 -1.58 6.27 -26.75
N ASP A 416 -0.50 6.97 -26.41
CA ASP A 416 0.85 6.43 -26.56
C ASP A 416 1.19 5.45 -25.42
N ASP A 417 0.65 5.68 -24.22
CA ASP A 417 0.88 4.83 -23.05
C ASP A 417 -0.17 3.71 -22.92
N TYR A 418 -1.44 4.02 -23.26
CA TYR A 418 -2.55 3.09 -23.06
C TYR A 418 -3.33 2.90 -24.36
N GLN A 419 -3.50 1.67 -24.82
CA GLN A 419 -4.29 1.33 -26.01
C GLN A 419 -5.47 0.43 -25.62
N PHE A 420 -6.69 0.84 -25.98
CA PHE A 420 -7.92 0.09 -25.73
C PHE A 420 -8.99 0.48 -26.76
N ASN A 421 -9.94 -0.41 -27.01
CA ASN A 421 -10.98 -0.21 -28.01
C ASN A 421 -12.29 0.34 -27.43
N VAL A 422 -12.57 0.07 -26.17
CA VAL A 422 -13.78 0.49 -25.45
C VAL A 422 -13.40 1.07 -24.10
N ILE A 423 -14.04 2.17 -23.70
CA ILE A 423 -13.90 2.71 -22.35
C ILE A 423 -15.26 2.87 -21.70
N THR A 424 -15.36 2.50 -20.42
CA THR A 424 -16.56 2.68 -19.64
C THR A 424 -16.24 2.99 -18.18
N ALA A 425 -17.15 3.70 -17.51
CA ALA A 425 -17.11 3.95 -16.08
C ALA A 425 -18.50 3.65 -15.49
N PRO A 426 -18.78 2.38 -15.16
CA PRO A 426 -20.10 1.97 -14.69
C PRO A 426 -20.55 2.72 -13.44
N GLY A 427 -21.77 3.26 -13.48
CA GLY A 427 -22.32 4.10 -12.41
C GLY A 427 -22.21 5.60 -12.65
N LEU A 428 -21.26 6.06 -13.47
CA LEU A 428 -21.31 7.42 -14.00
C LEU A 428 -22.42 7.53 -15.03
N ASN A 429 -23.38 8.41 -14.81
CA ASN A 429 -24.48 8.66 -15.76
C ASN A 429 -24.53 10.13 -16.18
N SER A 430 -25.02 10.40 -17.37
CA SER A 430 -25.03 11.76 -17.92
C SER A 430 -26.02 12.70 -17.24
N GLN A 431 -27.04 12.17 -16.60
CA GLN A 431 -28.02 12.95 -15.84
C GLN A 431 -27.37 13.63 -14.63
N ASP A 432 -26.61 12.88 -13.85
CA ASP A 432 -26.09 13.32 -12.56
C ASP A 432 -24.60 13.75 -12.63
N HIS A 433 -23.85 13.21 -13.64
CA HIS A 433 -22.39 13.36 -13.74
C HIS A 433 -21.99 13.85 -15.14
N ALA A 434 -22.69 14.86 -15.65
CA ALA A 434 -22.53 15.36 -17.02
C ALA A 434 -21.08 15.77 -17.39
N ALA A 435 -20.33 16.32 -16.44
CA ALA A 435 -18.94 16.75 -16.68
C ALA A 435 -18.03 15.55 -16.97
N GLN A 436 -18.12 14.48 -16.17
CA GLN A 436 -17.28 13.28 -16.29
C GLN A 436 -17.67 12.43 -17.50
N THR A 437 -18.96 12.30 -17.79
CA THR A 437 -19.43 11.60 -18.99
C THR A 437 -19.04 12.35 -20.26
N THR A 438 -19.09 13.69 -20.26
CA THR A 438 -18.55 14.51 -21.34
C THR A 438 -17.03 14.34 -21.47
N GLY A 439 -16.32 14.21 -20.33
CA GLY A 439 -14.90 13.91 -20.30
C GLY A 439 -14.55 12.59 -21.01
N LEU A 440 -15.32 11.52 -20.75
CA LEU A 440 -15.15 10.23 -21.45
C LEU A 440 -15.40 10.34 -22.96
N VAL A 441 -16.41 11.09 -23.38
CA VAL A 441 -16.67 11.33 -24.81
C VAL A 441 -15.53 12.12 -25.44
N THR A 442 -15.06 13.17 -24.77
CA THR A 442 -13.95 14.01 -25.25
C THR A 442 -12.66 13.19 -25.36
N LEU A 443 -12.38 12.31 -24.38
CA LEU A 443 -11.28 11.36 -24.42
C LEU A 443 -11.38 10.49 -25.70
N ALA A 444 -12.52 9.85 -25.95
CA ALA A 444 -12.71 8.98 -27.10
C ALA A 444 -12.59 9.75 -28.42
N GLN A 445 -13.13 10.98 -28.49
CA GLN A 445 -12.99 11.87 -29.66
C GLN A 445 -11.54 12.29 -29.94
N GLY A 446 -10.80 12.61 -28.87
CA GLY A 446 -9.39 13.02 -28.97
C GLY A 446 -8.49 11.87 -29.42
N ARG A 447 -8.73 10.67 -28.89
CA ARG A 447 -7.98 9.46 -29.23
C ARG A 447 -8.30 8.88 -30.60
N THR A 448 -9.57 8.88 -31.00
CA THR A 448 -10.09 8.31 -32.25
C THR A 448 -9.93 6.79 -32.44
N ASP A 449 -9.34 6.08 -31.47
CA ASP A 449 -9.07 4.63 -31.48
C ASP A 449 -10.01 3.81 -30.58
N CYS A 450 -10.92 4.49 -29.88
CA CYS A 450 -11.84 3.84 -28.95
C CYS A 450 -13.24 4.45 -28.98
N ILE A 451 -14.20 3.73 -28.37
CA ILE A 451 -15.58 4.19 -28.17
C ILE A 451 -15.89 4.24 -26.68
N ALA A 452 -16.55 5.32 -26.23
CA ALA A 452 -17.03 5.45 -24.86
C ALA A 452 -18.44 4.84 -24.72
N VAL A 453 -18.60 3.92 -23.77
CA VAL A 453 -19.91 3.37 -23.39
C VAL A 453 -20.38 4.07 -22.14
N ILE A 454 -21.51 4.79 -22.23
CA ILE A 454 -21.99 5.72 -21.20
C ILE A 454 -23.40 5.33 -20.76
N ASP A 455 -23.62 5.38 -19.46
CA ASP A 455 -24.97 5.31 -18.88
C ASP A 455 -25.64 6.68 -18.96
N ILE A 456 -26.93 6.69 -19.35
CA ILE A 456 -27.64 7.94 -19.59
C ILE A 456 -28.24 8.50 -18.30
N VAL A 457 -28.85 7.65 -17.49
CA VAL A 457 -29.68 8.05 -16.35
C VAL A 457 -29.39 7.19 -15.10
N ALA A 458 -29.74 7.73 -13.95
CA ALA A 458 -29.77 6.99 -12.71
C ALA A 458 -30.85 5.88 -12.72
N TYR A 459 -30.77 4.96 -11.75
CA TYR A 459 -31.77 3.92 -11.56
C TYR A 459 -33.17 4.51 -11.34
N ASN A 460 -34.17 3.86 -11.90
CA ASN A 460 -35.59 4.24 -11.79
C ASN A 460 -35.98 5.60 -12.43
N ALA A 461 -35.19 6.04 -13.43
CA ALA A 461 -35.51 7.26 -14.16
C ALA A 461 -36.71 7.10 -15.10
N SER A 462 -37.47 8.18 -15.31
CA SER A 462 -38.62 8.17 -16.24
C SER A 462 -38.15 8.08 -17.69
N ILE A 463 -38.96 7.46 -18.57
CA ILE A 463 -38.70 7.38 -20.02
C ILE A 463 -38.50 8.78 -20.63
N ASN A 464 -39.24 9.78 -20.14
CA ASN A 464 -39.08 11.16 -20.61
C ASN A 464 -37.69 11.72 -20.26
N THR A 465 -37.19 11.41 -19.06
CA THR A 465 -35.80 11.78 -18.66
C THR A 465 -34.78 11.10 -19.57
N VAL A 466 -34.96 9.78 -19.81
CA VAL A 466 -34.09 9.01 -20.71
C VAL A 466 -34.01 9.62 -22.09
N THR A 467 -35.17 9.89 -22.71
CA THR A 467 -35.22 10.47 -24.06
C THR A 467 -34.63 11.87 -24.13
N THR A 468 -34.83 12.68 -23.08
CA THR A 468 -34.25 14.02 -22.99
C THR A 468 -32.74 13.96 -22.89
N GLN A 469 -32.20 13.11 -22.04
CA GLN A 469 -30.76 12.93 -21.87
C GLN A 469 -30.14 12.31 -23.15
N ALA A 470 -30.77 11.30 -23.74
CA ALA A 470 -30.25 10.67 -24.96
C ALA A 470 -30.19 11.64 -26.13
N SER A 471 -31.16 12.54 -26.27
CA SER A 471 -31.17 13.54 -27.35
C SER A 471 -30.10 14.63 -27.20
N ALA A 472 -29.46 14.73 -26.04
CA ALA A 472 -28.35 15.66 -25.81
C ALA A 472 -26.99 15.12 -26.31
N PHE A 473 -26.91 13.82 -26.61
CA PHE A 473 -25.69 13.22 -27.16
C PHE A 473 -25.71 13.21 -28.70
N ASP A 474 -24.72 13.88 -29.26
CA ASP A 474 -24.44 13.86 -30.71
C ASP A 474 -22.93 13.60 -30.90
N SER A 475 -22.53 12.33 -30.87
CA SER A 475 -21.16 11.91 -31.05
C SER A 475 -21.06 10.53 -31.70
N SER A 476 -20.20 10.36 -32.66
CA SER A 476 -19.86 9.07 -33.27
C SER A 476 -18.89 8.24 -32.42
N TYR A 477 -18.35 8.82 -31.33
CA TYR A 477 -17.39 8.19 -30.42
C TYR A 477 -18.02 7.76 -29.08
N ALA A 478 -19.33 7.85 -28.95
CA ALA A 478 -20.04 7.42 -27.77
C ALA A 478 -21.23 6.53 -28.12
N ALA A 479 -21.47 5.52 -27.29
CA ALA A 479 -22.63 4.68 -27.34
C ALA A 479 -23.33 4.69 -25.99
N THR A 480 -24.65 4.83 -26.00
CA THR A 480 -25.47 4.89 -24.80
C THR A 480 -26.49 3.77 -24.81
N TYR A 481 -26.71 3.17 -23.63
CA TYR A 481 -27.63 2.05 -23.48
C TYR A 481 -28.55 2.24 -22.27
N TRP A 482 -29.79 1.79 -22.41
CA TRP A 482 -30.81 1.77 -21.40
C TRP A 482 -31.72 0.55 -21.66
N PRO A 483 -32.34 -0.07 -20.67
CA PRO A 483 -32.48 0.28 -19.23
C PRO A 483 -31.39 -0.35 -18.34
N TRP A 484 -31.50 -0.09 -17.03
CA TRP A 484 -30.79 -0.86 -16.01
C TRP A 484 -31.24 -2.31 -16.02
N LEU A 485 -30.32 -3.21 -15.69
CA LEU A 485 -30.50 -4.65 -15.76
C LEU A 485 -30.39 -5.25 -14.36
N GLN A 486 -31.33 -6.15 -14.03
CA GLN A 486 -31.24 -6.93 -12.81
C GLN A 486 -30.49 -8.23 -13.11
N THR A 487 -29.44 -8.48 -12.34
CA THR A 487 -28.61 -9.68 -12.47
C THR A 487 -28.41 -10.35 -11.12
N VAL A 488 -27.99 -11.61 -11.14
CA VAL A 488 -27.50 -12.29 -9.95
C VAL A 488 -25.99 -12.05 -9.88
N ASP A 489 -25.55 -11.38 -8.82
CA ASP A 489 -24.11 -11.26 -8.55
C ASP A 489 -23.56 -12.63 -8.17
N ALA A 490 -22.67 -13.16 -8.99
CA ALA A 490 -22.10 -14.49 -8.78
C ALA A 490 -21.16 -14.58 -7.57
N SER A 491 -20.69 -13.43 -7.03
CA SER A 491 -19.84 -13.39 -5.83
C SER A 491 -20.65 -13.56 -4.56
N THR A 492 -21.84 -12.93 -4.51
CA THR A 492 -22.69 -12.87 -3.31
C THR A 492 -23.95 -13.75 -3.42
N GLY A 493 -24.34 -14.16 -4.63
CA GLY A 493 -25.60 -14.84 -4.91
C GLY A 493 -26.84 -13.93 -4.82
N GLN A 494 -26.67 -12.63 -4.57
CA GLN A 494 -27.76 -11.67 -4.45
C GLN A 494 -28.15 -11.11 -5.82
N THR A 495 -29.42 -10.70 -5.94
CA THR A 495 -29.87 -9.97 -7.12
C THR A 495 -29.58 -8.48 -6.95
N VAL A 496 -28.87 -7.91 -7.91
CA VAL A 496 -28.46 -6.51 -7.92
C VAL A 496 -28.90 -5.84 -9.23
N TRP A 497 -29.20 -4.54 -9.17
CA TRP A 497 -29.37 -3.73 -10.35
C TRP A 497 -28.02 -3.18 -10.83
N ALA A 498 -27.77 -3.28 -12.10
CA ALA A 498 -26.54 -2.78 -12.72
C ALA A 498 -26.87 -2.00 -13.99
N PRO A 499 -26.16 -0.89 -14.25
CA PRO A 499 -26.35 -0.13 -15.48
C PRO A 499 -25.89 -0.94 -16.70
N ALA A 500 -26.40 -0.61 -17.86
CA ALA A 500 -26.11 -1.35 -19.09
C ALA A 500 -24.61 -1.37 -19.45
N SER A 501 -23.86 -0.34 -19.07
CA SER A 501 -22.42 -0.25 -19.28
C SER A 501 -21.61 -1.40 -18.69
N THR A 502 -22.13 -2.08 -17.66
CA THR A 502 -21.48 -3.28 -17.06
C THR A 502 -21.54 -4.51 -17.98
N TYR A 503 -22.40 -4.51 -18.98
CA TYR A 503 -22.59 -5.63 -19.90
C TYR A 503 -22.08 -5.36 -21.33
N ILE A 504 -22.16 -4.13 -21.78
CA ILE A 504 -21.90 -3.80 -23.19
C ILE A 504 -20.48 -4.13 -23.65
N PRO A 505 -19.42 -3.86 -22.87
CA PRO A 505 -18.06 -4.31 -23.24
C PRO A 505 -17.96 -5.82 -23.41
N ALA A 506 -18.73 -6.58 -22.60
CA ALA A 506 -18.80 -8.04 -22.70
C ALA A 506 -19.50 -8.51 -24.00
N VAL A 507 -20.56 -7.81 -24.42
CA VAL A 507 -21.26 -8.10 -25.68
C VAL A 507 -20.35 -7.82 -26.88
N TYR A 508 -19.55 -6.76 -26.82
CA TYR A 508 -18.57 -6.46 -27.85
C TYR A 508 -17.50 -7.54 -27.92
N ALA A 509 -16.93 -7.91 -26.77
CA ALA A 509 -15.94 -8.99 -26.69
C ALA A 509 -16.48 -10.33 -27.21
N PHE A 510 -17.72 -10.68 -26.87
CA PHE A 510 -18.38 -11.88 -27.39
C PHE A 510 -18.54 -11.84 -28.92
N THR A 511 -18.91 -10.69 -29.48
CA THR A 511 -19.06 -10.53 -30.92
C THR A 511 -17.73 -10.68 -31.62
N ASP A 512 -16.67 -10.07 -31.09
CA ASP A 512 -15.32 -10.16 -31.65
C ASP A 512 -14.74 -11.58 -31.54
N ALA A 513 -15.06 -12.31 -30.47
CA ALA A 513 -14.61 -13.68 -30.28
C ALA A 513 -15.37 -14.72 -31.13
N SER A 514 -16.67 -14.46 -31.40
CA SER A 514 -17.56 -15.40 -32.09
C SER A 514 -17.76 -15.09 -33.58
N SER A 515 -17.38 -13.89 -34.03
CA SER A 515 -17.60 -13.37 -35.38
C SER A 515 -16.44 -12.44 -35.75
N ASP A 516 -16.49 -11.88 -36.94
CA ASP A 516 -15.50 -10.88 -37.37
C ASP A 516 -15.82 -9.49 -36.79
N PRO A 517 -14.81 -8.61 -36.60
CA PRO A 517 -14.97 -7.27 -35.97
C PRO A 517 -15.96 -6.31 -36.65
N TRP A 518 -16.28 -6.55 -37.93
CA TRP A 518 -17.27 -5.74 -38.65
C TRP A 518 -18.72 -6.16 -38.47
N PHE A 519 -18.99 -7.26 -37.75
CA PHE A 519 -20.35 -7.63 -37.41
C PHE A 519 -20.90 -6.79 -36.27
N ALA A 520 -22.12 -6.30 -36.41
CA ALA A 520 -22.79 -5.57 -35.36
C ALA A 520 -23.08 -6.47 -34.14
N PRO A 521 -22.80 -6.02 -32.91
CA PRO A 521 -23.15 -6.72 -31.66
C PRO A 521 -24.65 -6.56 -31.38
N ALA A 522 -25.48 -7.16 -32.21
CA ALA A 522 -26.92 -6.99 -32.19
C ALA A 522 -27.67 -8.29 -32.52
N GLY A 523 -28.95 -8.33 -32.15
CA GLY A 523 -29.85 -9.45 -32.39
C GLY A 523 -29.70 -10.59 -31.39
N LEU A 524 -30.46 -11.66 -31.60
CA LEU A 524 -30.63 -12.77 -30.63
C LEU A 524 -29.35 -13.63 -30.44
N LEU A 525 -28.42 -13.58 -31.37
CA LEU A 525 -27.20 -14.38 -31.33
C LEU A 525 -26.00 -13.61 -30.79
N ARG A 526 -25.80 -12.36 -31.21
CA ARG A 526 -24.61 -11.56 -30.87
C ARG A 526 -24.88 -10.47 -29.84
N GLY A 527 -26.14 -10.02 -29.70
CA GLY A 527 -26.54 -9.00 -28.74
C GLY A 527 -27.35 -9.55 -27.55
N ALA A 528 -27.35 -10.88 -27.36
CA ALA A 528 -28.04 -11.49 -26.23
C ALA A 528 -27.24 -11.29 -24.93
N LEU A 529 -27.93 -10.88 -23.87
CA LEU A 529 -27.37 -10.70 -22.54
C LEU A 529 -27.61 -11.98 -21.72
N GLY A 530 -26.53 -12.69 -21.42
CA GLY A 530 -26.57 -13.80 -20.47
C GLY A 530 -26.73 -13.29 -19.03
N SER A 531 -27.30 -14.12 -18.15
CA SER A 531 -27.38 -13.83 -16.71
C SER A 531 -28.27 -12.64 -16.29
N VAL A 532 -29.02 -12.03 -17.20
CA VAL A 532 -29.98 -10.96 -16.88
C VAL A 532 -31.31 -11.57 -16.48
N VAL A 533 -31.80 -11.22 -15.29
CA VAL A 533 -33.09 -11.70 -14.75
C VAL A 533 -34.24 -10.90 -15.34
N ARG A 534 -34.11 -9.59 -15.39
CA ARG A 534 -35.09 -8.66 -15.98
C ARG A 534 -34.43 -7.30 -16.28
N ALA A 535 -35.08 -6.54 -17.10
CA ALA A 535 -34.80 -5.14 -17.35
C ALA A 535 -35.72 -4.23 -16.54
N GLU A 536 -35.21 -3.06 -16.19
CA GLU A 536 -35.98 -1.96 -15.61
C GLU A 536 -37.08 -1.52 -16.59
N ARG A 537 -38.21 -1.06 -16.09
CA ARG A 537 -39.34 -0.57 -16.90
C ARG A 537 -39.44 0.94 -16.88
#